data_d95ff789e72320cf599e82b4b1e7c505
#
_entry.id   d95ff789e72320cf599e82b4b1e7c505
#
_cell.length_a   1.000
_cell.length_b   1.000
_cell.length_c   1.000
_cell.angle_alpha   90.00
_cell.angle_beta   90.00
_cell.angle_gamma   90.00
#
_symmetry.space_group_name_H-M   'P 1'
#
loop_
_entity.id
_entity.type
_entity.pdbx_description
1 polymer ?
#
loop_
_entity_poly.entity_id
_entity_poly.type
_entity_poly.pdbx_seq_one_letter_code
_entity_poly.pdbx_strand_id
1 'polypeptide(L)'
;MKLGDAWKALARLLAPRRAGPPPALTELPTWARVGKQRRAHIRRVAELVAAWADEMEVSERERQRWLKAVWLHDALREARLPGGTTHGAAAADRAARDGESDRGVLDAVRYHSAGYAGWDDVGKMLYLADYLEPGRKSRRKERAKLAERVPHDRDRVLREVVALQVRARLRAGRAIHPLTLEFWNSLAER
;
A
#
# COMPACT_ATOMS: atom_id res chain seq x y z
N MET A 1 8.40 23.89 13.00
CA MET A 1 7.08 23.37 12.63
C MET A 1 6.70 22.31 13.67
N LYS A 2 5.64 22.56 14.46
CA LYS A 2 5.26 21.69 15.59
C LYS A 2 4.65 20.38 15.07
N LEU A 3 4.87 19.26 15.79
CA LEU A 3 4.33 17.91 15.47
C LEU A 3 2.84 17.89 15.12
N GLY A 4 2.10 18.86 15.65
CA GLY A 4 0.67 19.03 15.41
C GLY A 4 0.32 19.53 14.01
N ASP A 5 1.25 20.17 13.29
CA ASP A 5 0.93 20.80 12.03
C ASP A 5 1.02 19.81 10.85
N ALA A 6 2.00 18.90 10.87
CA ALA A 6 2.07 17.80 9.90
C ALA A 6 0.89 16.81 10.04
N TRP A 7 0.41 16.60 11.28
CA TRP A 7 -0.79 15.79 11.54
C TRP A 7 -2.09 16.52 11.15
N LYS A 8 -2.13 17.84 11.31
CA LYS A 8 -3.29 18.64 10.86
C LYS A 8 -3.36 18.70 9.33
N ALA A 9 -2.22 18.74 8.63
CA ALA A 9 -2.17 18.67 7.19
C ALA A 9 -2.65 17.30 6.68
N LEU A 10 -2.15 16.20 7.27
CA LEU A 10 -2.62 14.85 6.96
C LEU A 10 -4.10 14.65 7.36
N ALA A 11 -4.55 15.24 8.47
CA ALA A 11 -5.94 15.23 8.87
C ALA A 11 -6.84 16.07 7.94
N ARG A 12 -6.31 17.10 7.27
CA ARG A 12 -7.02 17.85 6.23
C ARG A 12 -7.10 17.06 4.91
N LEU A 13 -6.06 16.31 4.56
CA LEU A 13 -6.08 15.35 3.45
C LEU A 13 -7.08 14.19 3.70
N LEU A 14 -7.26 13.82 4.98
CA LEU A 14 -8.20 12.78 5.42
C LEU A 14 -9.58 13.35 5.80
N ALA A 15 -9.77 14.67 5.80
CA ALA A 15 -11.06 15.28 6.07
C ALA A 15 -11.99 15.09 4.85
N PRO A 16 -13.19 14.52 5.04
CA PRO A 16 -14.10 14.32 3.93
C PRO A 16 -14.47 15.66 3.33
N ARG A 17 -14.08 15.92 2.07
CA ARG A 17 -14.77 16.92 1.27
C ARG A 17 -16.23 16.51 1.23
N ARG A 18 -17.16 17.49 1.36
CA ARG A 18 -18.61 17.32 1.30
C ARG A 18 -19.05 16.80 -0.09
N ALA A 19 -18.73 15.56 -0.36
CA ALA A 19 -19.38 14.72 -1.34
C ALA A 19 -20.09 13.63 -0.55
N GLY A 20 -21.24 13.15 -1.01
CA GLY A 20 -22.05 12.14 -0.32
C GLY A 20 -21.24 10.97 0.25
N PRO A 21 -21.85 10.09 1.06
CA PRO A 21 -21.08 9.02 1.70
C PRO A 21 -20.19 8.36 0.66
N PRO A 22 -18.88 8.21 0.96
CA PRO A 22 -17.98 7.57 0.02
C PRO A 22 -18.59 6.23 -0.39
N PRO A 23 -18.54 5.83 -1.68
CA PRO A 23 -18.98 4.52 -2.10
C PRO A 23 -18.37 3.51 -1.13
N ALA A 24 -19.19 2.57 -0.65
CA ALA A 24 -18.82 1.66 0.44
C ALA A 24 -17.43 1.12 0.18
N LEU A 25 -16.49 1.47 1.06
CA LEU A 25 -15.14 0.91 1.03
C LEU A 25 -15.32 -0.59 0.89
N THR A 26 -14.75 -1.18 -0.15
CA THR A 26 -14.83 -2.61 -0.37
C THR A 26 -14.42 -3.31 0.92
N GLU A 27 -15.28 -4.15 1.46
CA GLU A 27 -15.01 -4.86 2.71
C GLU A 27 -13.99 -5.96 2.48
N LEU A 28 -13.36 -6.39 3.56
CA LEU A 28 -12.50 -7.58 3.55
C LEU A 28 -13.28 -8.78 3.00
N PRO A 29 -12.66 -9.60 2.15
CA PRO A 29 -13.32 -10.80 1.64
C PRO A 29 -13.69 -11.74 2.80
N THR A 30 -14.74 -12.54 2.64
CA THR A 30 -15.25 -13.45 3.66
C THR A 30 -14.22 -14.47 4.15
N TRP A 31 -13.26 -14.80 3.30
CA TRP A 31 -12.16 -15.71 3.61
C TRP A 31 -10.97 -15.05 4.32
N ALA A 32 -11.01 -13.74 4.60
CA ALA A 32 -9.91 -13.06 5.29
C ALA A 32 -9.62 -13.68 6.66
N ARG A 33 -8.34 -13.78 6.99
CA ARG A 33 -7.84 -14.26 8.28
C ARG A 33 -6.96 -13.18 8.89
N VAL A 34 -7.61 -12.24 9.58
CA VAL A 34 -6.97 -11.06 10.17
C VAL A 34 -7.66 -10.65 11.47
N GLY A 35 -6.87 -10.38 12.49
CA GLY A 35 -7.35 -9.87 13.77
C GLY A 35 -7.62 -8.37 13.75
N LYS A 36 -8.05 -7.85 14.92
CA LYS A 36 -8.46 -6.45 15.09
C LYS A 36 -7.39 -5.44 14.65
N GLN A 37 -6.14 -5.67 15.05
CA GLN A 37 -5.05 -4.74 14.73
C GLN A 37 -4.76 -4.69 13.23
N ARG A 38 -4.77 -5.85 12.54
CA ARG A 38 -4.56 -5.94 11.10
C ARG A 38 -5.71 -5.30 10.32
N ARG A 39 -6.96 -5.50 10.74
CA ARG A 39 -8.12 -4.81 10.17
C ARG A 39 -7.98 -3.29 10.28
N ALA A 40 -7.56 -2.79 11.43
CA ALA A 40 -7.32 -1.36 11.62
C ALA A 40 -6.19 -0.82 10.74
N HIS A 41 -5.13 -1.61 10.51
CA HIS A 41 -4.07 -1.28 9.55
C HIS A 41 -4.61 -1.17 8.13
N ILE A 42 -5.31 -2.21 7.62
CA ILE A 42 -5.88 -2.24 6.26
C ILE A 42 -6.82 -1.05 6.06
N ARG A 43 -7.65 -0.71 7.05
CA ARG A 43 -8.54 0.45 6.99
C ARG A 43 -7.77 1.77 6.82
N ARG A 44 -6.70 1.99 7.60
CA ARG A 44 -5.87 3.21 7.45
C ARG A 44 -5.16 3.27 6.10
N VAL A 45 -4.73 2.12 5.56
CA VAL A 45 -4.19 2.05 4.19
C VAL A 45 -5.26 2.44 3.18
N ALA A 46 -6.50 1.96 3.33
CA ALA A 46 -7.62 2.30 2.45
C ALA A 46 -7.99 3.78 2.51
N GLU A 47 -8.05 4.36 3.72
CA GLU A 47 -8.31 5.78 3.93
C GLU A 47 -7.23 6.65 3.25
N LEU A 48 -5.96 6.26 3.37
CA LEU A 48 -4.85 6.98 2.75
C LEU A 48 -4.90 6.91 1.23
N VAL A 49 -5.14 5.72 0.67
CA VAL A 49 -5.27 5.52 -0.79
C VAL A 49 -6.47 6.28 -1.34
N ALA A 50 -7.61 6.29 -0.63
CA ALA A 50 -8.80 7.03 -1.04
C ALA A 50 -8.52 8.54 -1.09
N ALA A 51 -7.84 9.10 -0.06
CA ALA A 51 -7.47 10.50 -0.03
C ALA A 51 -6.54 10.89 -1.18
N TRP A 52 -5.54 10.04 -1.50
CA TRP A 52 -4.66 10.28 -2.65
C TRP A 52 -5.40 10.17 -3.98
N ALA A 53 -6.31 9.20 -4.12
CA ALA A 53 -7.12 9.07 -5.33
C ALA A 53 -7.98 10.32 -5.59
N ASP A 54 -8.54 10.92 -4.52
CA ASP A 54 -9.30 12.16 -4.60
C ASP A 54 -8.41 13.35 -4.98
N GLU A 55 -7.24 13.47 -4.36
CA GLU A 55 -6.30 14.59 -4.61
C GLU A 55 -5.65 14.51 -6.00
N MET A 56 -5.39 13.30 -6.49
CA MET A 56 -4.87 13.04 -7.83
C MET A 56 -5.94 13.05 -8.91
N GLU A 57 -7.21 13.21 -8.54
CA GLU A 57 -8.37 13.23 -9.46
C GLU A 57 -8.42 12.01 -10.38
N VAL A 58 -8.01 10.83 -9.87
CA VAL A 58 -8.04 9.61 -10.68
C VAL A 58 -9.46 9.17 -10.99
N SER A 59 -9.64 8.45 -12.09
CA SER A 59 -10.96 7.90 -12.45
C SER A 59 -11.50 6.98 -11.36
N GLU A 60 -12.83 6.91 -11.21
CA GLU A 60 -13.47 6.00 -10.26
C GLU A 60 -13.05 4.53 -10.50
N ARG A 61 -12.86 4.13 -11.76
CA ARG A 61 -12.34 2.81 -12.10
C ARG A 61 -10.97 2.56 -11.49
N GLU A 62 -10.05 3.52 -11.59
CA GLU A 62 -8.70 3.38 -11.04
C GLU A 62 -8.73 3.41 -9.52
N ARG A 63 -9.53 4.29 -8.91
CA ARG A 63 -9.78 4.30 -7.47
C ARG A 63 -10.23 2.94 -6.95
N GLN A 64 -11.18 2.30 -7.62
CA GLN A 64 -11.68 0.98 -7.23
C GLN A 64 -10.61 -0.11 -7.35
N ARG A 65 -9.75 -0.06 -8.36
CA ARG A 65 -8.60 -0.97 -8.49
C ARG A 65 -7.65 -0.85 -7.31
N TRP A 66 -7.31 0.40 -6.94
CA TRP A 66 -6.41 0.66 -5.80
C TRP A 66 -7.01 0.15 -4.49
N LEU A 67 -8.26 0.50 -4.21
CA LEU A 67 -8.95 0.06 -3.00
C LEU A 67 -9.09 -1.46 -2.92
N LYS A 68 -9.41 -2.12 -4.04
CA LYS A 68 -9.50 -3.58 -4.10
C LYS A 68 -8.16 -4.23 -3.73
N ALA A 69 -7.06 -3.76 -4.29
CA ALA A 69 -5.74 -4.25 -3.93
C ALA A 69 -5.43 -4.05 -2.43
N VAL A 70 -5.82 -2.91 -1.85
CA VAL A 70 -5.69 -2.64 -0.41
C VAL A 70 -6.45 -3.66 0.42
N TRP A 71 -7.70 -3.97 0.10
CA TRP A 71 -8.49 -4.92 0.90
C TRP A 71 -7.97 -6.36 0.82
N LEU A 72 -7.28 -6.70 -0.25
CA LEU A 72 -6.76 -8.05 -0.50
C LEU A 72 -5.34 -8.27 0.05
N HIS A 73 -4.46 -7.26 0.09
CA HIS A 73 -3.02 -7.44 0.26
C HIS A 73 -2.63 -8.24 1.52
N ASP A 74 -3.26 -7.97 2.62
CA ASP A 74 -3.00 -8.59 3.92
C ASP A 74 -4.16 -9.50 4.38
N ALA A 75 -5.12 -9.85 3.50
CA ALA A 75 -6.31 -10.62 3.87
C ALA A 75 -5.97 -12.01 4.46
N LEU A 76 -4.83 -12.60 4.10
CA LEU A 76 -4.33 -13.87 4.65
C LEU A 76 -3.08 -13.69 5.53
N ARG A 77 -2.82 -12.50 6.06
CA ARG A 77 -1.61 -12.20 6.84
C ARG A 77 -1.44 -13.06 8.08
N GLU A 78 -2.53 -13.47 8.71
CA GLU A 78 -2.55 -14.27 9.94
C GLU A 78 -3.05 -15.70 9.67
N ALA A 79 -3.16 -16.10 8.42
CA ALA A 79 -3.50 -17.46 8.04
C ALA A 79 -2.30 -18.40 8.21
N ARG A 80 -2.57 -19.67 8.58
CA ARG A 80 -1.57 -20.72 8.48
C ARG A 80 -1.45 -21.13 7.01
N LEU A 81 -0.30 -20.87 6.40
CA LEU A 81 -0.03 -21.13 4.99
C LEU A 81 1.00 -22.27 4.84
N PRO A 82 0.97 -23.01 3.73
CA PRO A 82 2.00 -24.00 3.39
C PRO A 82 3.40 -23.35 3.35
N GLY A 83 4.43 -24.12 3.67
CA GLY A 83 5.80 -23.64 3.67
C GLY A 83 6.21 -22.98 2.35
N GLY A 84 6.92 -21.86 2.43
CA GLY A 84 7.38 -21.08 1.26
C GLY A 84 6.32 -20.18 0.60
N THR A 85 5.05 -20.29 0.98
CA THR A 85 3.99 -19.44 0.41
C THR A 85 3.88 -18.13 1.18
N THR A 86 3.99 -17.00 0.49
CA THR A 86 3.75 -15.69 1.09
C THR A 86 2.24 -15.42 1.23
N HIS A 87 1.85 -14.63 2.25
CA HIS A 87 0.44 -14.24 2.42
C HIS A 87 -0.11 -13.46 1.23
N GLY A 88 0.73 -12.64 0.57
CA GLY A 88 0.35 -11.91 -0.64
C GLY A 88 0.09 -12.83 -1.82
N ALA A 89 0.96 -13.83 -2.06
CA ALA A 89 0.76 -14.82 -3.11
C ALA A 89 -0.53 -15.63 -2.86
N ALA A 90 -0.72 -16.13 -1.63
CA ALA A 90 -1.92 -16.88 -1.28
C ALA A 90 -3.21 -16.05 -1.43
N ALA A 91 -3.18 -14.76 -1.05
CA ALA A 91 -4.32 -13.86 -1.20
C ALA A 91 -4.64 -13.55 -2.67
N ALA A 92 -3.61 -13.31 -3.51
CA ALA A 92 -3.79 -13.11 -4.94
C ALA A 92 -4.37 -14.36 -5.63
N ASP A 93 -3.83 -15.56 -5.33
CA ASP A 93 -4.34 -16.82 -5.87
C ASP A 93 -5.78 -17.10 -5.42
N ARG A 94 -6.12 -16.74 -4.19
CA ARG A 94 -7.50 -16.86 -3.70
C ARG A 94 -8.42 -15.89 -4.40
N ALA A 95 -8.04 -14.63 -4.53
CA ALA A 95 -8.83 -13.63 -5.25
C ALA A 95 -9.08 -14.03 -6.72
N ALA A 96 -8.06 -14.56 -7.40
CA ALA A 96 -8.19 -15.05 -8.77
C ALA A 96 -9.19 -16.20 -8.88
N ARG A 97 -9.18 -17.16 -7.94
CA ARG A 97 -10.19 -18.24 -7.89
C ARG A 97 -11.60 -17.72 -7.62
N ASP A 98 -11.74 -16.60 -6.91
CA ASP A 98 -13.01 -15.95 -6.62
C ASP A 98 -13.45 -14.99 -7.73
N GLY A 99 -12.75 -14.99 -8.89
CA GLY A 99 -13.14 -14.26 -10.09
C GLY A 99 -12.44 -12.92 -10.31
N GLU A 100 -11.43 -12.55 -9.48
CA GLU A 100 -10.61 -11.38 -9.78
C GLU A 100 -9.73 -11.67 -11.00
N SER A 101 -9.82 -10.84 -12.03
CA SER A 101 -9.10 -10.99 -13.28
C SER A 101 -8.17 -9.81 -13.61
N ASP A 102 -8.24 -8.72 -12.83
CA ASP A 102 -7.37 -7.57 -13.03
C ASP A 102 -5.93 -7.92 -12.64
N ARG A 103 -5.08 -8.01 -13.66
CA ARG A 103 -3.67 -8.38 -13.48
C ARG A 103 -2.93 -7.40 -12.58
N GLY A 104 -3.19 -6.10 -12.71
CA GLY A 104 -2.57 -5.07 -11.87
C GLY A 104 -2.93 -5.24 -10.40
N VAL A 105 -4.19 -5.54 -10.09
CA VAL A 105 -4.65 -5.83 -8.72
C VAL A 105 -3.98 -7.11 -8.18
N LEU A 106 -3.97 -8.19 -8.96
CA LEU A 106 -3.38 -9.46 -8.53
C LEU A 106 -1.87 -9.35 -8.29
N ASP A 107 -1.14 -8.68 -9.17
CA ASP A 107 0.30 -8.47 -9.05
C ASP A 107 0.64 -7.50 -7.90
N ALA A 108 -0.18 -6.46 -7.68
CA ALA A 108 -0.06 -5.59 -6.53
C ALA A 108 -0.14 -6.38 -5.22
N VAL A 109 -1.18 -7.21 -5.07
CA VAL A 109 -1.39 -8.05 -3.89
C VAL A 109 -0.27 -9.07 -3.70
N ARG A 110 0.11 -9.77 -4.76
CA ARG A 110 1.13 -10.83 -4.74
C ARG A 110 2.48 -10.35 -4.25
N TYR A 111 2.91 -9.20 -4.73
CA TYR A 111 4.27 -8.72 -4.56
C TYR A 111 4.41 -7.54 -3.58
N HIS A 112 3.32 -7.09 -2.92
CA HIS A 112 3.33 -5.88 -2.09
C HIS A 112 4.44 -5.83 -1.03
N SER A 113 4.89 -6.97 -0.52
CA SER A 113 5.94 -7.01 0.52
C SER A 113 7.37 -6.88 -0.03
N ALA A 114 7.59 -7.29 -1.28
CA ALA A 114 8.92 -7.33 -1.90
C ALA A 114 9.14 -6.17 -2.88
N GLY A 115 8.08 -5.71 -3.54
CA GLY A 115 8.16 -4.85 -4.71
C GLY A 115 8.20 -5.67 -6.00
N TYR A 116 7.81 -5.06 -7.12
CA TYR A 116 7.81 -5.70 -8.43
C TYR A 116 8.01 -4.66 -9.54
N ALA A 117 9.00 -4.88 -10.39
CA ALA A 117 9.37 -3.95 -11.46
C ALA A 117 8.27 -3.75 -12.52
N GLY A 118 7.40 -4.74 -12.70
CA GLY A 118 6.30 -4.72 -13.67
C GLY A 118 4.99 -4.10 -13.16
N TRP A 119 4.97 -3.45 -12.00
CA TRP A 119 3.76 -2.82 -11.49
C TRP A 119 3.29 -1.64 -12.33
N ASP A 120 1.97 -1.60 -12.54
CA ASP A 120 1.24 -0.38 -12.85
C ASP A 120 1.03 0.49 -11.57
N ASP A 121 0.16 1.49 -11.67
CA ASP A 121 -0.09 2.41 -10.55
C ASP A 121 -0.75 1.73 -9.35
N VAL A 122 -1.51 0.65 -9.54
CA VAL A 122 -2.13 -0.11 -8.43
C VAL A 122 -1.07 -0.63 -7.47
N GLY A 123 -0.02 -1.28 -8.00
CA GLY A 123 1.05 -1.83 -7.17
C GLY A 123 1.87 -0.76 -6.47
N LYS A 124 2.21 0.31 -7.18
CA LYS A 124 2.98 1.44 -6.63
C LYS A 124 2.22 2.14 -5.51
N MET A 125 0.92 2.41 -5.70
CA MET A 125 0.10 3.10 -4.70
C MET A 125 -0.15 2.23 -3.47
N LEU A 126 -0.41 0.93 -3.64
CA LEU A 126 -0.51 0.00 -2.52
C LEU A 126 0.79 -0.06 -1.70
N TYR A 127 1.94 -0.19 -2.38
CA TYR A 127 3.25 -0.27 -1.73
C TYR A 127 3.58 0.98 -0.91
N LEU A 128 3.30 2.16 -1.47
CA LEU A 128 3.46 3.43 -0.78
C LEU A 128 2.52 3.53 0.43
N ALA A 129 1.26 3.21 0.26
CA ALA A 129 0.26 3.37 1.31
C ALA A 129 0.49 2.39 2.47
N ASP A 130 0.83 1.12 2.20
CA ASP A 130 1.19 0.15 3.24
C ASP A 130 2.40 0.62 4.05
N TYR A 131 3.41 1.20 3.38
CA TYR A 131 4.58 1.72 4.07
C TYR A 131 4.28 3.00 4.85
N LEU A 132 3.47 3.92 4.33
CA LEU A 132 3.29 5.28 4.83
C LEU A 132 2.08 5.45 5.77
N GLU A 133 1.22 4.43 5.93
CA GLU A 133 0.00 4.57 6.74
C GLU A 133 0.30 5.07 8.18
N PRO A 134 -0.57 5.95 8.73
CA PRO A 134 -0.25 6.73 9.93
C PRO A 134 -0.14 5.92 11.23
N GLY A 135 -0.61 4.68 11.26
CA GLY A 135 -0.50 3.82 12.45
C GLY A 135 0.88 3.21 12.67
N ARG A 136 1.80 3.34 11.72
CA ARG A 136 3.18 2.87 11.86
C ARG A 136 3.95 3.69 12.89
N LYS A 137 4.44 3.05 13.97
CA LYS A 137 5.10 3.73 15.10
C LYS A 137 6.47 4.31 14.76
N SER A 138 7.26 3.63 13.92
CA SER A 138 8.61 4.05 13.55
C SER A 138 8.63 5.17 12.52
N ARG A 139 9.55 6.13 12.62
CA ARG A 139 9.75 7.23 11.67
C ARG A 139 8.49 8.01 11.30
N ARG A 140 7.61 8.22 12.25
CA ARG A 140 6.28 8.77 12.03
C ARG A 140 6.27 10.11 11.30
N LYS A 141 7.18 11.02 11.69
CA LYS A 141 7.32 12.35 11.06
C LYS A 141 7.78 12.26 9.60
N GLU A 142 8.78 11.41 9.34
CA GLU A 142 9.33 11.20 8.00
C GLU A 142 8.28 10.58 7.07
N ARG A 143 7.55 9.57 7.55
CA ARG A 143 6.46 8.94 6.79
C ARG A 143 5.33 9.92 6.48
N ALA A 144 4.93 10.77 7.42
CA ALA A 144 3.90 11.78 7.18
C ALA A 144 4.31 12.75 6.08
N LYS A 145 5.55 13.28 6.11
CA LYS A 145 6.07 14.16 5.06
C LYS A 145 6.12 13.49 3.68
N LEU A 146 6.48 12.20 3.65
CA LEU A 146 6.48 11.45 2.40
C LEU A 146 5.05 11.23 1.89
N ALA A 147 4.10 10.90 2.78
CA ALA A 147 2.70 10.69 2.41
C ALA A 147 2.05 11.96 1.82
N GLU A 148 2.36 13.13 2.36
CA GLU A 148 1.89 14.45 1.85
C GLU A 148 2.40 14.72 0.42
N ARG A 149 3.54 14.15 0.02
CA ARG A 149 4.14 14.37 -1.31
C ARG A 149 3.65 13.40 -2.38
N VAL A 150 3.07 12.25 -1.99
CA VAL A 150 2.67 11.20 -2.95
C VAL A 150 1.79 11.74 -4.08
N PRO A 151 0.73 12.53 -3.84
CA PRO A 151 -0.14 13.03 -4.90
C PRO A 151 0.58 13.87 -5.97
N HIS A 152 1.65 14.55 -5.59
CA HIS A 152 2.34 15.52 -6.45
C HIS A 152 3.67 15.01 -7.02
N ASP A 153 4.30 14.00 -6.37
CA ASP A 153 5.67 13.55 -6.72
C ASP A 153 5.85 12.04 -6.41
N ARG A 154 4.86 11.26 -6.83
CA ARG A 154 4.74 9.83 -6.53
C ARG A 154 6.01 9.04 -6.83
N ASP A 155 6.55 9.18 -8.02
CA ASP A 155 7.67 8.33 -8.47
C ASP A 155 8.97 8.65 -7.72
N ARG A 156 9.17 9.90 -7.32
CA ARG A 156 10.28 10.28 -6.46
C ARG A 156 10.10 9.75 -5.04
N VAL A 157 8.89 9.88 -4.48
CA VAL A 157 8.57 9.31 -3.16
C VAL A 157 8.73 7.79 -3.17
N LEU A 158 8.33 7.12 -4.24
CA LEU A 158 8.52 5.68 -4.39
C LEU A 158 10.00 5.29 -4.33
N ARG A 159 10.87 5.98 -5.07
CA ARG A 159 12.33 5.77 -4.99
C ARG A 159 12.86 5.98 -3.58
N GLU A 160 12.45 7.07 -2.92
CA GLU A 160 12.86 7.36 -1.54
C GLU A 160 12.43 6.23 -0.57
N VAL A 161 11.18 5.75 -0.67
CA VAL A 161 10.65 4.67 0.18
C VAL A 161 11.40 3.36 -0.06
N VAL A 162 11.64 2.97 -1.31
CA VAL A 162 12.38 1.74 -1.61
C VAL A 162 13.82 1.85 -1.09
N ALA A 163 14.49 2.99 -1.30
CA ALA A 163 15.83 3.24 -0.75
C ALA A 163 15.88 3.12 0.78
N LEU A 164 14.87 3.67 1.48
CA LEU A 164 14.77 3.55 2.94
C LEU A 164 14.62 2.09 3.39
N GLN A 165 13.82 1.29 2.68
CA GLN A 165 13.63 -0.12 3.02
C GLN A 165 14.89 -0.94 2.73
N VAL A 166 15.55 -0.74 1.60
CA VAL A 166 16.84 -1.39 1.26
C VAL A 166 17.90 -1.04 2.30
N ARG A 167 18.07 0.24 2.63
CA ARG A 167 19.02 0.69 3.67
C ARG A 167 18.72 0.07 5.04
N ALA A 168 17.44 -0.06 5.40
CA ALA A 168 17.05 -0.68 6.67
C ALA A 168 17.44 -2.17 6.73
N ARG A 169 17.29 -2.91 5.62
CA ARG A 169 17.71 -4.30 5.54
C ARG A 169 19.24 -4.45 5.62
N LEU A 170 19.98 -3.62 4.88
CA LEU A 170 21.44 -3.61 4.91
C LEU A 170 21.97 -3.31 6.32
N ARG A 171 21.43 -2.28 7.00
CA ARG A 171 21.83 -1.96 8.38
C ARG A 171 21.50 -3.09 9.37
N ALA A 172 20.49 -3.88 9.11
CA ALA A 172 20.10 -5.01 9.95
C ALA A 172 20.84 -6.32 9.57
N GLY A 173 21.79 -6.30 8.62
CA GLY A 173 22.48 -7.49 8.12
C GLY A 173 21.58 -8.51 7.47
N ARG A 174 20.41 -8.09 6.92
CA ARG A 174 19.41 -8.98 6.31
C ARG A 174 19.55 -9.01 4.79
N ALA A 175 19.39 -10.20 4.21
CA ALA A 175 19.36 -10.37 2.78
C ALA A 175 18.25 -9.50 2.14
N ILE A 176 18.52 -8.97 0.96
CA ILE A 176 17.55 -8.26 0.14
C ILE A 176 16.95 -9.27 -0.83
N HIS A 177 15.62 -9.31 -0.90
CA HIS A 177 14.91 -10.19 -1.80
C HIS A 177 15.23 -9.83 -3.27
N PRO A 178 15.46 -10.80 -4.19
CA PRO A 178 15.76 -10.50 -5.59
C PRO A 178 14.78 -9.54 -6.26
N LEU A 179 13.47 -9.75 -6.10
CA LEU A 179 12.45 -8.84 -6.62
C LEU A 179 12.58 -7.40 -6.09
N THR A 180 13.05 -7.23 -4.84
CA THR A 180 13.28 -5.88 -4.29
C THR A 180 14.46 -5.19 -4.99
N LEU A 181 15.50 -5.93 -5.36
CA LEU A 181 16.63 -5.40 -6.13
C LEU A 181 16.22 -5.06 -7.56
N GLU A 182 15.49 -5.94 -8.22
CA GLU A 182 14.94 -5.68 -9.57
C GLU A 182 14.04 -4.45 -9.57
N PHE A 183 13.16 -4.35 -8.56
CA PHE A 183 12.29 -3.18 -8.41
C PHE A 183 13.09 -1.91 -8.17
N TRP A 184 14.08 -1.92 -7.29
CA TRP A 184 14.98 -0.78 -7.07
C TRP A 184 15.68 -0.36 -8.35
N ASN A 185 16.29 -1.31 -9.08
CA ASN A 185 16.99 -1.01 -10.33
C ASN A 185 16.06 -0.38 -11.37
N SER A 186 14.84 -0.90 -11.52
CA SER A 186 13.85 -0.33 -12.44
C SER A 186 13.42 1.11 -12.12
N LEU A 187 13.60 1.55 -10.87
CA LEU A 187 13.32 2.92 -10.43
C LEU A 187 14.54 3.83 -10.52
N ALA A 188 15.75 3.28 -10.43
CA ALA A 188 17.00 4.03 -10.46
C ALA A 188 17.42 4.45 -11.86
N GLU A 189 17.01 3.70 -12.89
CA GLU A 189 17.35 3.91 -14.30
C GLU A 189 16.50 5.00 -15.02
N ARG A 190 15.62 5.71 -14.26
CA ARG A 190 14.70 6.71 -14.82
C ARG A 190 15.09 8.14 -14.39
#